data_721cb2191407963b14f9e0bbb7cd1bf3
#
_entry.id   721cb2191407963b14f9e0bbb7cd1bf3
#
_cell.length_a   1.000
_cell.length_b   1.000
_cell.length_c   1.000
_cell.angle_alpha   90.00
_cell.angle_beta   90.00
_cell.angle_gamma   90.00
#
_symmetry.space_group_name_H-M   'P 1'
#
loop_
_entity.id
_entity.type
_entity.pdbx_description
1 polymer ?
#
loop_
_entity_poly.entity_id
_entity_poly.type
_entity_poly.pdbx_seq_one_letter_code
_entity_poly.pdbx_strand_id
1 'polypeptide(L)'
;MEKVNVYDWDKTIFPVDSTVAFVRWCLHRHPGVIWPLLRTLALLPGYWLGKISKTAVKERMYGFLRRVPDVDAELEAFWAKNFPRVNAWYLAQQRPDDIIISASPEFLVRIPAQKLGVRLLASRVDKHTGRTDGEN
;
A
#
# COMPACT_ATOMS: atom_id res chain seq x y z
N MET A 1 -22.43 -18.42 -15.94
CA MET A 1 -21.42 -17.39 -15.67
C MET A 1 -21.29 -17.22 -14.16
N GLU A 2 -20.12 -17.51 -13.63
CA GLU A 2 -19.92 -17.36 -12.21
C GLU A 2 -19.79 -15.88 -11.86
N LYS A 3 -20.49 -15.49 -10.82
CA LYS A 3 -20.38 -14.12 -10.30
C LYS A 3 -19.34 -14.11 -9.19
N VAL A 4 -18.36 -13.22 -9.31
CA VAL A 4 -17.40 -12.99 -8.25
C VAL A 4 -17.64 -11.60 -7.67
N ASN A 5 -17.37 -11.46 -6.38
CA ASN A 5 -17.46 -10.15 -5.72
C ASN A 5 -16.11 -9.47 -5.81
N VAL A 6 -16.14 -8.19 -6.12
CA VAL A 6 -14.95 -7.35 -6.20
C VAL A 6 -15.06 -6.26 -5.14
N TYR A 7 -14.05 -6.15 -4.30
CA TYR A 7 -14.02 -5.19 -3.20
C TYR A 7 -12.82 -4.25 -3.30
N ASP A 8 -13.04 -2.99 -2.97
CA ASP A 8 -11.96 -2.07 -2.73
C ASP A 8 -11.38 -2.34 -1.34
N TRP A 9 -10.06 -2.16 -1.19
CA TRP A 9 -9.39 -2.45 0.09
C TRP A 9 -9.35 -1.22 1.01
N ASP A 10 -8.64 -0.17 0.57
CA ASP A 10 -8.41 0.98 1.42
C ASP A 10 -9.72 1.73 1.70
N LYS A 11 -9.99 1.99 2.97
CA LYS A 11 -11.21 2.69 3.44
C LYS A 11 -12.51 1.93 3.13
N THR A 12 -12.43 0.66 2.79
CA THR A 12 -13.59 -0.22 2.55
C THR A 12 -13.50 -1.46 3.41
N ILE A 13 -12.68 -2.45 3.03
CA ILE A 13 -12.44 -3.63 3.87
C ILE A 13 -11.56 -3.27 5.05
N PHE A 14 -10.53 -2.46 4.81
CA PHE A 14 -9.66 -1.92 5.84
C PHE A 14 -10.06 -0.47 6.08
N PRO A 15 -10.13 0.00 7.36
CA PRO A 15 -10.77 1.27 7.67
C PRO A 15 -10.01 2.52 7.24
N VAL A 16 -8.72 2.38 6.93
CA VAL A 16 -7.87 3.52 6.54
C VAL A 16 -7.07 3.18 5.30
N ASP A 17 -6.38 4.17 4.74
CA ASP A 17 -5.45 3.96 3.63
C ASP A 17 -4.21 3.21 4.14
N SER A 18 -3.97 2.02 3.61
CA SER A 18 -2.86 1.16 4.05
C SER A 18 -1.51 1.79 3.77
N THR A 19 -1.36 2.49 2.64
CA THR A 19 -0.09 3.15 2.29
C THR A 19 0.24 4.24 3.30
N VAL A 20 -0.72 5.10 3.60
CA VAL A 20 -0.52 6.17 4.59
C VAL A 20 -0.21 5.59 5.96
N ALA A 21 -0.95 4.56 6.37
CA ALA A 21 -0.72 3.92 7.67
C ALA A 21 0.68 3.31 7.74
N PHE A 22 1.13 2.63 6.67
CA PHE A 22 2.45 2.02 6.65
C PHE A 22 3.57 3.06 6.61
N VAL A 23 3.39 4.15 5.85
CA VAL A 23 4.37 5.24 5.84
C VAL A 23 4.53 5.83 7.24
N ARG A 24 3.42 6.06 7.94
CA ARG A 24 3.47 6.56 9.32
C ARG A 24 4.14 5.56 10.25
N TRP A 25 3.87 4.28 10.10
CA TRP A 25 4.52 3.23 10.85
C TRP A 25 6.04 3.27 10.68
N CYS A 26 6.51 3.32 9.42
CA CYS A 26 7.94 3.37 9.12
C CYS A 26 8.58 4.66 9.63
N LEU A 27 7.88 5.79 9.54
CA LEU A 27 8.37 7.08 10.00
C LEU A 27 8.63 7.06 11.51
N HIS A 28 7.73 6.45 12.29
CA HIS A 28 7.91 6.33 13.74
C HIS A 28 9.09 5.43 14.11
N ARG A 29 9.31 4.37 13.35
CA ARG A 29 10.38 3.42 13.64
C ARG A 29 11.72 3.82 13.02
N HIS A 30 11.68 4.55 11.91
CA HIS A 30 12.87 4.96 11.16
C HIS A 30 12.73 6.44 10.77
N PRO A 31 13.06 7.38 11.69
CA PRO A 31 12.83 8.80 11.42
C PRO A 31 13.52 9.35 10.16
N GLY A 32 14.61 8.71 9.71
CA GLY A 32 15.28 9.11 8.47
C GLY A 32 14.41 9.03 7.21
N VAL A 33 13.29 8.33 7.29
CA VAL A 33 12.31 8.22 6.20
C VAL A 33 11.68 9.59 5.87
N ILE A 34 11.74 10.55 6.81
CA ILE A 34 11.15 11.87 6.58
C ILE A 34 11.76 12.59 5.37
N TRP A 35 13.05 12.38 5.09
CA TRP A 35 13.74 13.11 4.03
C TRP A 35 13.19 12.81 2.63
N PRO A 36 13.05 11.52 2.22
CA PRO A 36 12.41 11.21 0.94
C PRO A 36 10.97 11.72 0.86
N LEU A 37 10.24 11.71 1.96
CA LEU A 37 8.86 12.19 2.00
C LEU A 37 8.80 13.71 1.78
N LEU A 38 9.71 14.46 2.40
CA LEU A 38 9.79 15.92 2.18
C LEU A 38 10.16 16.25 0.74
N ARG A 39 11.06 15.47 0.13
CA ARG A 39 11.41 15.64 -1.27
C ARG A 39 10.19 15.41 -2.18
N THR A 40 9.36 14.44 -1.83
CA THR A 40 8.13 14.18 -2.58
C THR A 40 7.18 15.36 -2.49
N LEU A 41 7.03 15.96 -1.32
CA LEU A 41 6.22 17.17 -1.16
C LEU A 41 6.73 18.32 -2.05
N ALA A 42 8.03 18.45 -2.21
CA ALA A 42 8.61 19.48 -3.06
C ALA A 42 8.30 19.28 -4.55
N LEU A 43 7.91 18.06 -4.96
CA LEU A 43 7.54 17.76 -6.34
C LEU A 43 6.09 18.11 -6.67
N LEU A 44 5.23 18.28 -5.68
CA LEU A 44 3.80 18.51 -5.90
C LEU A 44 3.50 19.73 -6.78
N PRO A 45 4.16 20.89 -6.62
CA PRO A 45 3.91 22.02 -7.52
C PRO A 45 4.18 21.67 -8.99
N GLY A 46 5.28 20.95 -9.26
CA GLY A 46 5.59 20.50 -10.62
C GLY A 46 4.54 19.53 -11.17
N TYR A 47 4.02 18.64 -10.33
CA TYR A 47 2.95 17.74 -10.73
C TYR A 47 1.67 18.50 -11.07
N TRP A 48 1.28 19.46 -10.24
CA TRP A 48 0.08 20.26 -10.48
C TRP A 48 0.20 21.12 -11.73
N LEU A 49 1.44 21.53 -12.08
CA LEU A 49 1.69 22.28 -13.30
C LEU A 49 1.84 21.39 -14.55
N GLY A 50 1.72 20.09 -14.39
CA GLY A 50 1.83 19.14 -15.49
C GLY A 50 3.24 18.85 -15.96
N LYS A 51 4.27 19.29 -15.21
CA LYS A 51 5.68 19.09 -15.57
C LYS A 51 6.25 17.77 -15.08
N ILE A 52 5.59 17.14 -14.09
CA ILE A 52 6.03 15.88 -13.49
C ILE A 52 4.88 14.89 -13.57
N SER A 53 5.16 13.66 -14.01
CA SER A 53 4.14 12.63 -14.15
C SER A 53 3.69 12.08 -12.78
N LYS A 54 2.49 11.51 -12.74
CA LYS A 54 1.96 10.84 -11.56
C LYS A 54 2.87 9.67 -11.14
N THR A 55 3.38 8.92 -12.11
CA THR A 55 4.29 7.81 -11.85
C THR A 55 5.57 8.29 -11.18
N ALA A 56 6.14 9.41 -11.66
CA ALA A 56 7.34 9.97 -11.06
C ALA A 56 7.12 10.39 -9.61
N VAL A 57 5.96 11.00 -9.30
CA VAL A 57 5.62 11.37 -7.93
C VAL A 57 5.49 10.13 -7.05
N LYS A 58 4.80 9.09 -7.54
CA LYS A 58 4.66 7.84 -6.80
C LYS A 58 6.00 7.17 -6.51
N GLU A 59 6.89 7.11 -7.51
CA GLU A 59 8.20 6.51 -7.34
C GLU A 59 9.04 7.27 -6.32
N ARG A 60 8.94 8.59 -6.32
CA ARG A 60 9.64 9.41 -5.31
C ARG A 60 9.07 9.17 -3.92
N MET A 61 7.75 9.06 -3.80
CA MET A 61 7.11 8.79 -2.53
C MET A 61 7.55 7.44 -1.97
N TYR A 62 7.54 6.39 -2.80
CA TYR A 62 7.96 5.07 -2.37
C TYR A 62 9.48 4.94 -2.19
N GLY A 63 10.24 5.95 -2.57
CA GLY A 63 11.68 5.98 -2.32
C GLY A 63 12.05 5.86 -0.84
N PHE A 64 11.12 6.13 0.08
CA PHE A 64 11.37 5.96 1.51
C PHE A 64 11.74 4.50 1.85
N LEU A 65 11.30 3.54 1.04
CA LEU A 65 11.58 2.12 1.27
C LEU A 65 13.08 1.82 1.29
N ARG A 66 13.87 2.60 0.56
CA ARG A 66 15.33 2.44 0.56
C ARG A 66 15.97 2.75 1.90
N ARG A 67 15.26 3.49 2.75
CA ARG A 67 15.73 3.88 4.08
C ARG A 67 15.23 2.95 5.18
N VAL A 68 14.45 1.94 4.82
CA VAL A 68 13.95 0.94 5.75
C VAL A 68 14.88 -0.28 5.65
N PRO A 69 15.63 -0.62 6.72
CA PRO A 69 16.62 -1.71 6.66
C PRO A 69 16.03 -3.07 6.34
N ASP A 70 14.86 -3.38 6.89
CA ASP A 70 14.20 -4.67 6.69
C ASP A 70 12.71 -4.45 6.46
N VAL A 71 12.34 -4.28 5.20
CA VAL A 71 10.94 -4.02 4.83
C VAL A 71 10.04 -5.20 5.19
N ASP A 72 10.51 -6.42 5.01
CA ASP A 72 9.70 -7.61 5.32
C ASP A 72 9.38 -7.71 6.80
N ALA A 73 10.35 -7.43 7.68
CA ALA A 73 10.10 -7.41 9.12
C ALA A 73 9.10 -6.32 9.50
N GLU A 74 9.21 -5.15 8.88
CA GLU A 74 8.27 -4.06 9.14
C GLU A 74 6.86 -4.39 8.66
N LEU A 75 6.73 -5.05 7.51
CA LEU A 75 5.43 -5.49 7.01
C LEU A 75 4.78 -6.50 7.95
N GLU A 76 5.54 -7.48 8.43
CA GLU A 76 5.02 -8.47 9.37
C GLU A 76 4.56 -7.82 10.67
N ALA A 77 5.37 -6.94 11.23
CA ALA A 77 5.02 -6.23 12.48
C ALA A 77 3.80 -5.33 12.29
N PHE A 78 3.75 -4.61 11.17
CA PHE A 78 2.64 -3.72 10.84
C PHE A 78 1.33 -4.49 10.78
N TRP A 79 1.29 -5.59 10.03
CA TRP A 79 0.06 -6.36 9.87
C TRP A 79 -0.29 -7.19 11.09
N ALA A 80 0.71 -7.63 11.88
CA ALA A 80 0.42 -8.28 13.15
C ALA A 80 -0.40 -7.35 14.06
N LYS A 81 -0.12 -6.04 14.02
CA LYS A 81 -0.86 -5.07 14.81
C LYS A 81 -2.17 -4.63 14.14
N ASN A 82 -2.17 -4.47 12.82
CA ASN A 82 -3.28 -3.80 12.12
C ASN A 82 -4.28 -4.74 11.44
N PHE A 83 -3.92 -6.00 11.18
CA PHE A 83 -4.85 -6.93 10.54
C PHE A 83 -6.18 -7.06 11.31
N PRO A 84 -6.21 -7.05 12.65
CA PRO A 84 -7.48 -7.13 13.38
C PRO A 84 -8.43 -5.95 13.12
N ARG A 85 -7.95 -4.87 12.48
CA ARG A 85 -8.77 -3.72 12.11
C ARG A 85 -9.59 -3.95 10.84
N VAL A 86 -9.40 -5.08 10.15
CA VAL A 86 -10.23 -5.45 8.99
C VAL A 86 -11.69 -5.43 9.42
N ASN A 87 -12.54 -4.80 8.63
CA ASN A 87 -13.93 -4.57 9.00
C ASN A 87 -14.70 -5.89 9.15
N ALA A 88 -15.44 -6.01 10.26
CA ALA A 88 -16.20 -7.21 10.58
C ALA A 88 -17.26 -7.54 9.54
N TRP A 89 -17.85 -6.51 8.89
CA TRP A 89 -18.89 -6.76 7.88
C TRP A 89 -18.33 -7.56 6.70
N TYR A 90 -17.06 -7.32 6.33
CA TYR A 90 -16.44 -8.08 5.25
C TYR A 90 -16.19 -9.52 5.69
N LEU A 91 -15.64 -9.71 6.88
CA LEU A 91 -15.37 -11.05 7.40
C LEU A 91 -16.63 -11.90 7.48
N ALA A 92 -17.77 -11.27 7.76
CA ALA A 92 -19.05 -11.97 7.85
C ALA A 92 -19.58 -12.46 6.49
N GLN A 93 -19.15 -11.85 5.38
CA GLN A 93 -19.65 -12.19 4.05
C GLN A 93 -18.56 -12.63 3.07
N GLN A 94 -17.33 -12.77 3.55
CA GLN A 94 -16.20 -13.16 2.72
C GLN A 94 -16.42 -14.51 2.02
N ARG A 95 -15.98 -14.60 0.76
CA ARG A 95 -16.03 -15.81 -0.03
C ARG A 95 -14.64 -16.12 -0.61
N PRO A 96 -14.28 -17.41 -0.81
CA PRO A 96 -12.95 -17.77 -1.32
C PRO A 96 -12.64 -17.21 -2.72
N ASP A 97 -13.66 -16.92 -3.51
CA ASP A 97 -13.50 -16.40 -4.87
C ASP A 97 -13.55 -14.88 -4.95
N ASP A 98 -13.58 -14.19 -3.82
CA ASP A 98 -13.54 -12.73 -3.79
C ASP A 98 -12.26 -12.19 -4.42
N ILE A 99 -12.35 -10.99 -5.00
CA ILE A 99 -11.20 -10.26 -5.53
C ILE A 99 -11.11 -8.92 -4.83
N ILE A 100 -9.92 -8.61 -4.33
CA ILE A 100 -9.64 -7.31 -3.72
C ILE A 100 -8.87 -6.46 -4.74
N ILE A 101 -9.31 -5.22 -4.92
CA ILE A 101 -8.61 -4.23 -5.74
C ILE A 101 -8.09 -3.15 -4.81
N SER A 102 -6.83 -2.75 -4.98
CA SER A 102 -6.22 -1.70 -4.18
C SER A 102 -5.30 -0.83 -5.01
N ALA A 103 -5.31 0.46 -4.76
CA ALA A 103 -4.34 1.40 -5.31
C ALA A 103 -3.03 1.38 -4.51
N SER A 104 -3.03 0.77 -3.33
CA SER A 104 -1.82 0.58 -2.52
C SER A 104 -0.90 -0.47 -3.16
N PRO A 105 0.41 -0.46 -2.81
CA PRO A 105 1.35 -1.43 -3.37
C PRO A 105 0.97 -2.88 -3.08
N GLU A 106 1.18 -3.74 -4.07
CA GLU A 106 0.90 -5.16 -3.92
C GLU A 106 1.63 -5.78 -2.74
N PHE A 107 2.92 -5.44 -2.56
CA PHE A 107 3.70 -6.02 -1.46
C PHE A 107 3.09 -5.72 -0.09
N LEU A 108 2.42 -4.58 0.03
CA LEU A 108 1.79 -4.16 1.30
C LEU A 108 0.49 -4.92 1.56
N VAL A 109 -0.41 -4.99 0.57
CA VAL A 109 -1.74 -5.58 0.75
C VAL A 109 -1.71 -7.09 0.56
N ARG A 110 -0.66 -7.65 -0.03
CA ARG A 110 -0.52 -9.10 -0.23
C ARG A 110 -0.68 -9.89 1.08
N ILE A 111 -0.07 -9.40 2.16
CA ILE A 111 -0.10 -10.12 3.44
C ILE A 111 -1.51 -10.31 3.96
N PRO A 112 -2.35 -9.26 4.10
CA PRO A 112 -3.73 -9.47 4.55
C PRO A 112 -4.56 -10.23 3.52
N ALA A 113 -4.32 -10.05 2.22
CA ALA A 113 -5.05 -10.81 1.19
C ALA A 113 -4.77 -12.30 1.30
N GLN A 114 -3.52 -12.69 1.55
CA GLN A 114 -3.15 -14.09 1.76
C GLN A 114 -3.78 -14.65 3.03
N LYS A 115 -3.81 -13.87 4.10
CA LYS A 115 -4.47 -14.28 5.35
C LYS A 115 -5.96 -14.51 5.15
N LEU A 116 -6.60 -13.71 4.31
CA LEU A 116 -8.01 -13.86 3.99
C LEU A 116 -8.26 -14.94 2.94
N GLY A 117 -7.23 -15.38 2.21
CA GLY A 117 -7.35 -16.41 1.19
C GLY A 117 -8.04 -15.93 -0.08
N VAL A 118 -7.89 -14.65 -0.44
CA VAL A 118 -8.56 -14.04 -1.59
C VAL A 118 -7.54 -13.51 -2.60
N ARG A 119 -7.99 -13.28 -3.85
CA ARG A 119 -7.16 -12.72 -4.90
C ARG A 119 -6.96 -11.22 -4.68
N LEU A 120 -5.81 -10.73 -5.12
CA LEU A 120 -5.46 -9.31 -5.01
C LEU A 120 -5.02 -8.77 -6.37
N LEU A 121 -5.59 -7.62 -6.75
CA LEU A 121 -5.15 -6.80 -7.86
C LEU A 121 -4.72 -5.45 -7.28
N ALA A 122 -3.43 -5.15 -7.35
CA ALA A 122 -2.88 -3.95 -6.74
C ALA A 122 -1.71 -3.42 -7.56
N SER A 123 -1.27 -2.20 -7.23
CA SER A 123 -0.14 -1.57 -7.91
C SER A 123 1.14 -2.33 -7.62
N ARG A 124 1.91 -2.61 -8.67
CA ARG A 124 3.19 -3.30 -8.53
C ARG A 124 4.28 -2.29 -8.18
N VAL A 125 4.85 -2.44 -7.01
CA VAL A 125 5.93 -1.58 -6.52
C VAL A 125 7.00 -2.48 -5.92
N ASP A 126 8.26 -2.23 -6.27
CA ASP A 126 9.38 -2.95 -5.69
C ASP A 126 9.56 -2.50 -4.23
N LYS A 127 9.46 -3.44 -3.29
CA LYS A 127 9.51 -3.13 -1.85
C LYS A 127 10.86 -2.64 -1.36
N HIS A 128 11.91 -2.82 -2.13
CA HIS A 128 13.26 -2.39 -1.75
C HIS A 128 13.67 -1.06 -2.39
N THR A 129 13.19 -0.77 -3.59
CA THR A 129 13.58 0.43 -4.34
C THR A 129 12.46 1.45 -4.47
N GLY A 130 11.21 1.03 -4.32
CA GLY A 130 10.06 1.89 -4.53
C GLY A 130 9.71 2.13 -5.99
N ARG A 131 10.39 1.46 -6.91
CA ARG A 131 10.10 1.60 -8.34
C ARG A 131 8.83 0.85 -8.71
N THR A 132 8.06 1.46 -9.59
CA THR A 132 6.88 0.82 -10.18
C THR A 132 7.29 0.19 -11.52
N ASP A 133 6.52 -0.81 -11.97
CA ASP A 133 6.78 -1.37 -13.30
C ASP A 133 6.04 -0.64 -14.41
N GLY A 134 5.55 0.55 -14.13
CA GLY A 134 5.01 1.47 -15.12
C GLY A 134 3.57 1.23 -15.55
N GLU A 135 2.95 0.17 -15.09
CA GLU A 135 1.56 -0.13 -15.41
C GLU A 135 0.68 -0.07 -14.17
N ASN A 136 -0.19 0.91 -14.15
CA ASN A 136 -1.14 1.07 -13.06
C ASN A 136 -2.47 1.55 -13.60
#